data_1d71bf3f04a8a721f4ab5a96ae70f0f6
#
_entry.id   1d71bf3f04a8a721f4ab5a96ae70f0f6
#
_cell.length_a   1.000
_cell.length_b   1.000
_cell.length_c   1.000
_cell.angle_alpha   90.00
_cell.angle_beta   90.00
_cell.angle_gamma   90.00
#
_symmetry.space_group_name_H-M   'P 1'
#
loop_
_entity.id
_entity.type
_entity.pdbx_description
1 polymer ?
#
loop_
_entity_poly.entity_id
_entity_poly.type
_entity_poly.pdbx_seq_one_letter_code
_entity_poly.pdbx_strand_id
1 'polypeptide(L)'
;AIGHLSFDVNIVDGGSPSDRIPGGASAYATLVAKKHGISSGILTSVGDDYPVEEILSGIDVRGPKSEHTSSFANYYDGDNRNQVLIASGSKIFQSEIPVGWTQPSILYVGPLLHEVPTDIVNWFKPELSCLVPSGWLRRWGPDGVITHARDLVLSQRKKWDVIVVSEAEIATLSLEQLRLFSEIICITRGQLGARIWKGADFI
;
A
#
# COMPACT_ATOMS: atom_id res chain seq x y z
N ALA A 1 2.42 3.35 9.87
CA ALA A 1 1.94 2.87 8.57
C ALA A 1 1.15 1.58 8.73
N ILE A 2 0.24 1.29 7.79
CA ILE A 2 -0.56 0.06 7.82
C ILE A 2 -0.62 -0.55 6.42
N GLY A 3 -0.42 -1.87 6.34
CA GLY A 3 -0.50 -2.66 5.12
C GLY A 3 0.55 -3.76 5.13
N HIS A 4 0.36 -4.78 4.27
CA HIS A 4 1.28 -5.89 4.18
C HIS A 4 2.70 -5.47 3.79
N LEU A 5 3.68 -6.12 4.37
CA LEU A 5 5.01 -6.28 3.77
C LEU A 5 4.91 -7.33 2.66
N SER A 6 5.76 -7.25 1.66
CA SER A 6 5.71 -8.17 0.53
C SER A 6 7.09 -8.56 0.02
N PHE A 7 7.08 -9.61 -0.80
CA PHE A 7 8.19 -9.91 -1.71
C PHE A 7 7.73 -9.77 -3.16
N ASP A 8 8.61 -9.24 -3.97
CA ASP A 8 8.47 -9.20 -5.41
C ASP A 8 9.53 -10.07 -6.07
N VAL A 9 9.13 -10.87 -7.07
CA VAL A 9 9.99 -11.61 -7.97
C VAL A 9 9.77 -11.05 -9.36
N ASN A 10 10.81 -10.55 -9.99
CA ASN A 10 10.74 -9.93 -11.31
C ASN A 10 11.23 -10.87 -12.40
N ILE A 11 10.46 -11.01 -13.45
CA ILE A 11 10.77 -11.76 -14.66
C ILE A 11 10.72 -10.77 -15.84
N VAL A 12 11.85 -10.52 -16.47
CA VAL A 12 11.98 -9.55 -17.56
C VAL A 12 12.17 -10.28 -18.88
N ASP A 13 11.35 -9.95 -19.88
CA ASP A 13 11.40 -10.47 -21.25
C ASP A 13 11.50 -12.02 -21.31
N GLY A 14 10.75 -12.70 -20.44
CA GLY A 14 10.74 -14.17 -20.36
C GLY A 14 12.04 -14.79 -19.83
N GLY A 15 12.92 -13.98 -19.24
CA GLY A 15 14.17 -14.43 -18.61
C GLY A 15 13.97 -15.17 -17.29
N SER A 16 15.08 -15.43 -16.59
CA SER A 16 15.03 -16.09 -15.28
C SER A 16 14.43 -15.14 -14.22
N PRO A 17 13.68 -15.71 -13.24
CA PRO A 17 13.21 -14.93 -12.09
C PRO A 17 14.36 -14.30 -11.32
N SER A 18 14.17 -13.08 -10.82
CA SER A 18 15.08 -12.46 -9.85
C SER A 18 15.01 -13.17 -8.49
N ASP A 19 15.95 -12.86 -7.61
CA ASP A 19 15.77 -13.11 -6.18
C ASP A 19 14.53 -12.39 -5.65
N ARG A 20 14.04 -12.84 -4.48
CA ARG A 20 12.93 -12.20 -3.78
C ARG A 20 13.35 -10.81 -3.30
N ILE A 21 12.67 -9.78 -3.75
CA ILE A 21 12.95 -8.38 -3.43
C ILE A 21 11.95 -7.93 -2.36
N PRO A 22 12.39 -7.54 -1.17
CA PRO A 22 11.51 -6.99 -0.14
C PRO A 22 10.79 -5.73 -0.60
N GLY A 23 9.50 -5.65 -0.31
CA GLY A 23 8.63 -4.56 -0.73
C GLY A 23 7.49 -4.31 0.25
N GLY A 24 6.51 -3.60 -0.24
CA GLY A 24 5.33 -3.15 0.51
C GLY A 24 5.31 -1.64 0.69
N ALA A 25 4.17 -1.02 0.36
CA ALA A 25 4.02 0.43 0.44
C ALA A 25 4.30 0.98 1.85
N SER A 26 3.89 0.23 2.89
CA SER A 26 4.14 0.58 4.29
C SER A 26 5.62 0.52 4.67
N ALA A 27 6.40 -0.43 4.11
CA ALA A 27 7.84 -0.48 4.31
C ALA A 27 8.53 0.77 3.76
N TYR A 28 8.25 1.12 2.51
CA TYR A 28 8.84 2.30 1.89
C TYR A 28 8.48 3.59 2.62
N ALA A 29 7.22 3.75 3.03
CA ALA A 29 6.78 4.93 3.78
C ALA A 29 7.54 5.10 5.09
N THR A 30 7.72 4.02 5.87
CA THR A 30 8.40 4.08 7.16
C THR A 30 9.93 4.21 7.03
N LEU A 31 10.54 3.61 6.00
CA LEU A 31 11.95 3.80 5.70
C LEU A 31 12.25 5.27 5.32
N VAL A 32 11.37 5.90 4.54
CA VAL A 32 11.48 7.33 4.23
C VAL A 32 11.30 8.17 5.50
N ALA A 33 10.28 7.89 6.32
CA ALA A 33 10.06 8.58 7.60
C ALA A 33 11.31 8.49 8.50
N LYS A 34 11.86 7.29 8.66
CA LYS A 34 13.10 7.06 9.42
C LYS A 34 14.28 7.86 8.88
N LYS A 35 14.47 7.90 7.56
CA LYS A 35 15.53 8.70 6.90
C LYS A 35 15.41 10.19 7.24
N HIS A 36 14.21 10.67 7.50
CA HIS A 36 13.95 12.04 7.94
C HIS A 36 13.89 12.21 9.47
N GLY A 37 14.33 11.22 10.24
CA GLY A 37 14.37 11.29 11.70
C GLY A 37 13.02 11.18 12.38
N ILE A 38 11.98 10.71 11.65
CA ILE A 38 10.61 10.55 12.18
C ILE A 38 10.49 9.15 12.78
N SER A 39 10.08 9.08 14.05
CA SER A 39 9.75 7.81 14.70
C SER A 39 8.53 7.19 14.00
N SER A 40 8.65 5.93 13.62
CA SER A 40 7.64 5.26 12.81
C SER A 40 7.44 3.80 13.23
N GLY A 41 6.24 3.28 12.96
CA GLY A 41 5.90 1.89 13.14
C GLY A 41 5.02 1.37 12.02
N ILE A 42 4.99 0.04 11.85
CA ILE A 42 4.19 -0.65 10.84
C ILE A 42 3.24 -1.64 11.53
N LEU A 43 1.95 -1.49 11.27
CA LEU A 43 0.96 -2.53 11.55
C LEU A 43 0.78 -3.37 10.28
N THR A 44 1.23 -4.61 10.32
CA THR A 44 1.29 -5.51 9.16
C THR A 44 0.98 -6.94 9.53
N SER A 45 0.85 -7.81 8.54
CA SER A 45 0.92 -9.24 8.69
C SER A 45 2.06 -9.77 7.82
N VAL A 46 2.94 -10.57 8.41
CA VAL A 46 4.18 -11.02 7.77
C VAL A 46 4.54 -12.41 8.25
N GLY A 47 5.12 -13.23 7.37
CA GLY A 47 5.67 -14.54 7.69
C GLY A 47 7.07 -14.44 8.30
N ASP A 48 7.55 -15.56 8.88
CA ASP A 48 8.90 -15.65 9.44
C ASP A 48 10.00 -15.61 8.35
N ASP A 49 9.61 -15.65 7.08
CA ASP A 49 10.49 -15.59 5.91
C ASP A 49 10.91 -14.17 5.52
N TYR A 50 10.32 -13.13 6.12
CA TYR A 50 10.68 -11.73 5.83
C TYR A 50 11.76 -11.23 6.81
N PRO A 51 12.90 -10.71 6.33
CA PRO A 51 14.00 -10.29 7.18
C PRO A 51 13.74 -8.91 7.82
N VAL A 52 12.78 -8.87 8.77
CA VAL A 52 12.32 -7.63 9.44
C VAL A 52 13.49 -6.85 10.05
N GLU A 53 14.33 -7.54 10.83
CA GLU A 53 15.43 -6.90 11.57
C GLU A 53 16.48 -6.29 10.63
N GLU A 54 16.71 -6.90 9.47
CA GLU A 54 17.66 -6.43 8.49
C GLU A 54 17.15 -5.19 7.75
N ILE A 55 15.89 -5.26 7.26
CA ILE A 55 15.32 -4.24 6.36
C ILE A 55 14.72 -3.08 7.14
N LEU A 56 14.03 -3.38 8.26
CA LEU A 56 13.24 -2.42 9.03
C LEU A 56 13.87 -2.12 10.40
N SER A 57 15.19 -2.29 10.52
CA SER A 57 15.92 -1.98 11.77
C SER A 57 15.48 -0.65 12.37
N GLY A 58 15.11 -0.65 13.66
CA GLY A 58 14.69 0.54 14.40
C GLY A 58 13.30 1.08 14.00
N ILE A 59 12.50 0.30 13.25
CA ILE A 59 11.08 0.54 13.00
C ILE A 59 10.30 -0.48 13.84
N ASP A 60 9.30 -0.03 14.60
CA ASP A 60 8.46 -0.93 15.40
C ASP A 60 7.46 -1.65 14.49
N VAL A 61 7.63 -2.96 14.29
CA VAL A 61 6.78 -3.79 13.44
C VAL A 61 5.86 -4.62 14.30
N ARG A 62 4.54 -4.49 14.11
CA ARG A 62 3.49 -5.14 14.89
C ARG A 62 2.42 -5.73 13.98
N GLY A 63 1.64 -6.66 14.55
CA GLY A 63 0.49 -7.28 13.91
C GLY A 63 0.55 -8.81 13.96
N PRO A 64 -0.41 -9.49 13.32
CA PRO A 64 -0.49 -10.93 13.36
C PRO A 64 0.62 -11.58 12.54
N LYS A 65 1.12 -12.71 13.05
CA LYS A 65 1.96 -13.60 12.24
C LYS A 65 1.13 -14.21 11.11
N SER A 66 1.77 -14.40 9.97
CA SER A 66 1.21 -15.10 8.83
C SER A 66 2.02 -16.36 8.52
N GLU A 67 1.39 -17.34 7.91
CA GLU A 67 2.09 -18.51 7.39
C GLU A 67 3.07 -18.12 6.26
N HIS A 68 2.65 -17.17 5.43
CA HIS A 68 3.44 -16.66 4.32
C HIS A 68 3.44 -15.13 4.30
N THR A 69 4.57 -14.54 3.90
CA THR A 69 4.62 -13.13 3.50
C THR A 69 3.93 -12.96 2.16
N SER A 70 3.14 -11.90 1.99
CA SER A 70 2.52 -11.56 0.70
C SER A 70 3.58 -11.52 -0.39
N SER A 71 3.35 -12.18 -1.51
CA SER A 71 4.35 -12.33 -2.55
C SER A 71 3.75 -12.22 -3.94
N PHE A 72 4.47 -11.58 -4.85
CA PHE A 72 4.05 -11.35 -6.23
C PHE A 72 5.14 -11.74 -7.21
N ALA A 73 4.74 -12.30 -8.36
CA ALA A 73 5.57 -12.37 -9.55
C ALA A 73 5.18 -11.22 -10.49
N ASN A 74 6.15 -10.44 -10.92
CA ASN A 74 6.00 -9.35 -11.86
C ASN A 74 6.64 -9.76 -13.19
N TYR A 75 5.84 -9.88 -14.23
CA TYR A 75 6.27 -10.19 -15.59
C TYR A 75 6.33 -8.89 -16.37
N TYR A 76 7.52 -8.51 -16.81
CA TYR A 76 7.79 -7.34 -17.64
C TYR A 76 8.01 -7.77 -19.08
N ASP A 77 7.30 -7.12 -20.00
CA ASP A 77 7.47 -7.25 -21.46
C ASP A 77 7.47 -5.82 -22.02
N GLY A 78 8.66 -5.29 -22.27
CA GLY A 78 8.87 -3.87 -22.53
C GLY A 78 8.31 -3.01 -21.39
N ASP A 79 7.41 -2.08 -21.72
CA ASP A 79 6.77 -1.19 -20.74
C ASP A 79 5.55 -1.82 -20.03
N ASN A 80 5.14 -3.02 -20.44
CA ASN A 80 4.00 -3.71 -19.84
C ASN A 80 4.44 -4.51 -18.62
N ARG A 81 3.63 -4.44 -17.55
CA ARG A 81 3.80 -5.26 -16.33
C ARG A 81 2.52 -6.03 -16.05
N ASN A 82 2.62 -7.35 -16.06
CA ASN A 82 1.60 -8.25 -15.53
C ASN A 82 2.05 -8.75 -14.16
N GLN A 83 1.12 -8.82 -13.21
CA GLN A 83 1.41 -9.25 -11.84
C GLN A 83 0.56 -10.45 -11.47
N VAL A 84 1.19 -11.43 -10.85
CA VAL A 84 0.54 -12.65 -10.33
C VAL A 84 0.77 -12.71 -8.83
N LEU A 85 -0.29 -12.94 -8.06
CA LEU A 85 -0.24 -13.21 -6.64
C LEU A 85 0.28 -14.65 -6.43
N ILE A 86 1.37 -14.78 -5.67
CA ILE A 86 1.95 -16.06 -5.28
C ILE A 86 1.42 -16.49 -3.91
N ALA A 87 1.44 -15.56 -2.94
CA ALA A 87 0.99 -15.80 -1.58
C ALA A 87 0.38 -14.54 -0.98
N SER A 88 -0.54 -14.72 -0.04
CA SER A 88 -1.18 -13.63 0.71
C SER A 88 -0.94 -13.80 2.20
N GLY A 89 -0.55 -12.73 2.87
CA GLY A 89 -0.54 -12.63 4.32
C GLY A 89 -1.94 -12.66 4.92
N SER A 90 -2.01 -12.72 6.24
CA SER A 90 -3.26 -12.74 7.01
C SER A 90 -3.94 -11.37 7.05
N LYS A 91 -5.25 -11.35 7.32
CA LYS A 91 -5.98 -10.12 7.60
C LYS A 91 -5.45 -9.43 8.84
N ILE A 92 -5.57 -8.10 8.86
CA ILE A 92 -5.22 -7.24 9.99
C ILE A 92 -6.52 -6.72 10.60
N PHE A 93 -6.70 -6.91 11.90
CA PHE A 93 -7.90 -6.52 12.62
C PHE A 93 -7.62 -5.34 13.55
N GLN A 94 -8.68 -4.64 13.95
CA GLN A 94 -8.57 -3.51 14.87
C GLN A 94 -7.96 -3.89 16.22
N SER A 95 -8.18 -5.13 16.68
CA SER A 95 -7.59 -5.67 17.91
C SER A 95 -6.06 -5.78 17.88
N GLU A 96 -5.45 -5.75 16.70
CA GLU A 96 -4.00 -5.82 16.51
C GLU A 96 -3.30 -4.47 16.70
N ILE A 97 -4.07 -3.38 16.84
CA ILE A 97 -3.50 -2.04 17.04
C ILE A 97 -2.82 -1.97 18.42
N PRO A 98 -1.51 -1.69 18.48
CA PRO A 98 -0.82 -1.54 19.75
C PRO A 98 -1.41 -0.40 20.60
N VAL A 99 -1.34 -0.56 21.92
CA VAL A 99 -1.70 0.51 22.86
C VAL A 99 -0.86 1.75 22.54
N GLY A 100 -1.52 2.89 22.40
CA GLY A 100 -0.87 4.17 22.09
C GLY A 100 -0.75 4.50 20.58
N TRP A 101 -1.07 3.57 19.67
CA TRP A 101 -1.00 3.83 18.23
C TRP A 101 -2.27 4.42 17.61
N THR A 102 -3.32 4.61 18.38
CA THR A 102 -4.62 5.09 17.87
C THR A 102 -4.64 6.59 17.52
N GLN A 103 -3.63 7.36 17.94
CA GLN A 103 -3.52 8.80 17.69
C GLN A 103 -2.15 9.16 17.10
N PRO A 104 -1.83 8.69 15.88
CA PRO A 104 -0.58 9.03 15.24
C PRO A 104 -0.64 10.46 14.67
N SER A 105 0.49 11.19 14.63
CA SER A 105 0.56 12.45 13.88
C SER A 105 0.30 12.21 12.39
N ILE A 106 0.87 11.15 11.83
CA ILE A 106 0.65 10.75 10.43
C ILE A 106 0.18 9.30 10.39
N LEU A 107 -0.99 9.07 9.81
CA LEU A 107 -1.50 7.75 9.46
C LEU A 107 -1.29 7.52 7.96
N TYR A 108 -0.43 6.56 7.61
CA TYR A 108 -0.27 6.08 6.24
C TYR A 108 -0.94 4.71 6.09
N VAL A 109 -1.85 4.56 5.13
CA VAL A 109 -2.54 3.29 4.84
C VAL A 109 -2.27 2.90 3.40
N GLY A 110 -1.55 1.79 3.24
CA GLY A 110 -1.16 1.25 1.93
C GLY A 110 -1.48 -0.24 1.83
N PRO A 111 -2.76 -0.64 1.72
CA PRO A 111 -3.12 -2.04 1.56
C PRO A 111 -2.56 -2.63 0.27
N LEU A 112 -2.25 -3.93 0.30
CA LEU A 112 -1.79 -4.68 -0.87
C LEU A 112 -2.83 -5.67 -1.39
N LEU A 113 -3.59 -6.34 -0.50
CA LEU A 113 -4.44 -7.49 -0.82
C LEU A 113 -5.77 -7.51 -0.02
N HIS A 114 -6.40 -6.36 0.18
CA HIS A 114 -7.61 -6.22 1.01
C HIS A 114 -7.40 -6.70 2.47
N GLU A 115 -6.20 -6.64 3.00
CA GLU A 115 -5.87 -7.10 4.36
C GLU A 115 -6.50 -6.25 5.44
N VAL A 116 -6.89 -5.03 5.12
CA VAL A 116 -7.62 -4.12 6.00
C VAL A 116 -8.90 -3.62 5.32
N PRO A 117 -9.95 -3.27 6.09
CA PRO A 117 -11.20 -2.75 5.53
C PRO A 117 -11.05 -1.30 5.05
N THR A 118 -11.96 -0.89 4.14
CA THR A 118 -11.92 0.47 3.53
C THR A 118 -12.28 1.59 4.48
N ASP A 119 -12.84 1.28 5.64
CA ASP A 119 -13.17 2.23 6.71
C ASP A 119 -12.12 2.29 7.84
N ILE A 120 -10.94 1.69 7.62
CA ILE A 120 -9.85 1.60 8.60
C ILE A 120 -9.46 2.96 9.23
N VAL A 121 -9.64 4.06 8.50
CA VAL A 121 -9.36 5.41 9.03
C VAL A 121 -10.17 5.72 10.30
N ASN A 122 -11.31 5.04 10.51
CA ASN A 122 -12.13 5.20 11.69
C ASN A 122 -11.52 4.54 12.96
N TRP A 123 -10.53 3.67 12.80
CA TRP A 123 -9.81 3.06 13.93
C TRP A 123 -8.85 4.04 14.60
N PHE A 124 -8.57 5.18 13.96
CA PHE A 124 -7.53 6.13 14.35
C PHE A 124 -8.05 7.58 14.43
N LYS A 125 -7.30 8.41 15.14
CA LYS A 125 -7.49 9.86 15.21
C LYS A 125 -6.19 10.56 14.81
N PRO A 126 -5.75 10.44 13.56
CA PRO A 126 -4.52 11.08 13.10
C PRO A 126 -4.69 12.58 12.94
N GLU A 127 -3.58 13.32 12.99
CA GLU A 127 -3.51 14.72 12.58
C GLU A 127 -3.53 14.83 11.05
N LEU A 128 -2.85 13.90 10.35
CA LEU A 128 -2.83 13.78 8.89
C LEU A 128 -2.99 12.32 8.47
N SER A 129 -3.82 12.08 7.46
CA SER A 129 -4.09 10.75 6.91
C SER A 129 -3.74 10.67 5.43
N CYS A 130 -2.96 9.64 5.05
CA CYS A 130 -2.57 9.35 3.68
C CYS A 130 -3.01 7.94 3.28
N LEU A 131 -3.62 7.82 2.11
CA LEU A 131 -4.09 6.57 1.54
C LEU A 131 -3.39 6.27 0.22
N VAL A 132 -2.91 5.03 0.06
CA VAL A 132 -2.50 4.43 -1.22
C VAL A 132 -3.41 3.23 -1.47
N PRO A 133 -4.51 3.38 -2.22
CA PRO A 133 -5.60 2.40 -2.27
C PRO A 133 -5.32 1.16 -3.13
N SER A 134 -4.13 1.01 -3.68
CA SER A 134 -3.77 -0.02 -4.68
C SER A 134 -4.30 -1.41 -4.35
N GLY A 135 -4.17 -1.85 -3.09
CA GLY A 135 -4.64 -3.16 -2.66
C GLY A 135 -6.16 -3.31 -2.69
N TRP A 136 -6.91 -2.26 -2.45
CA TRP A 136 -8.38 -2.31 -2.54
C TRP A 136 -8.90 -2.34 -3.98
N LEU A 137 -8.07 -1.86 -4.92
CA LEU A 137 -8.38 -1.91 -6.35
C LEU A 137 -8.04 -3.26 -6.98
N ARG A 138 -7.12 -4.03 -6.39
CA ARG A 138 -6.70 -5.32 -6.92
C ARG A 138 -7.83 -6.35 -6.86
N ARG A 139 -7.90 -7.15 -7.91
CA ARG A 139 -8.75 -8.34 -8.01
C ARG A 139 -7.92 -9.47 -8.60
N TRP A 140 -8.18 -10.68 -8.19
CA TRP A 140 -7.52 -11.89 -8.70
C TRP A 140 -8.45 -13.08 -8.68
N GLY A 141 -8.24 -14.00 -9.59
CA GLY A 141 -8.91 -15.30 -9.66
C GLY A 141 -8.05 -16.44 -9.08
N PRO A 142 -8.47 -17.69 -9.31
CA PRO A 142 -7.71 -18.86 -8.89
C PRO A 142 -6.32 -18.98 -9.52
N ASP A 143 -6.10 -18.35 -10.66
CA ASP A 143 -4.82 -18.25 -11.38
C ASP A 143 -3.86 -17.22 -10.78
N GLY A 144 -4.33 -16.43 -9.81
CA GLY A 144 -3.55 -15.39 -9.15
C GLY A 144 -3.31 -14.13 -10.00
N VAL A 145 -3.77 -14.07 -11.25
CA VAL A 145 -3.54 -12.91 -12.13
C VAL A 145 -4.22 -11.67 -11.54
N ILE A 146 -3.41 -10.62 -11.29
CA ILE A 146 -3.90 -9.38 -10.71
C ILE A 146 -4.52 -8.50 -11.81
N THR A 147 -5.75 -8.11 -11.57
CA THR A 147 -6.46 -7.09 -12.35
C THR A 147 -6.87 -5.94 -11.44
N HIS A 148 -7.34 -4.83 -12.01
CA HIS A 148 -7.77 -3.67 -11.23
C HIS A 148 -9.28 -3.43 -11.41
N ALA A 149 -9.96 -3.22 -10.28
CA ALA A 149 -11.36 -2.77 -10.29
C ALA A 149 -11.46 -1.33 -10.83
N ARG A 150 -12.61 -1.04 -11.43
CA ARG A 150 -12.92 0.30 -11.97
C ARG A 150 -13.62 1.21 -10.96
N ASP A 151 -13.84 0.71 -9.75
CA ASP A 151 -14.52 1.41 -8.68
C ASP A 151 -13.74 1.28 -7.38
N LEU A 152 -13.68 2.36 -6.64
CA LEU A 152 -13.13 2.42 -5.29
C LEU A 152 -14.27 2.83 -4.35
N VAL A 153 -14.68 1.91 -3.49
CA VAL A 153 -15.69 2.18 -2.47
C VAL A 153 -14.98 2.48 -1.15
N LEU A 154 -14.95 3.74 -0.77
CA LEU A 154 -14.41 4.19 0.51
C LEU A 154 -15.55 4.59 1.46
N SER A 155 -15.29 4.50 2.77
CA SER A 155 -16.20 5.06 3.76
C SER A 155 -16.31 6.58 3.57
N GLN A 156 -17.54 7.09 3.42
CA GLN A 156 -17.80 8.53 3.28
C GLN A 156 -17.78 9.30 4.61
N ARG A 157 -17.61 8.60 5.74
CA ARG A 157 -17.68 9.24 7.06
C ARG A 157 -16.49 10.16 7.36
N LYS A 158 -15.32 9.86 6.80
CA LYS A 158 -14.11 10.65 6.99
C LYS A 158 -13.36 10.74 5.66
N LYS A 159 -13.00 11.95 5.27
CA LYS A 159 -12.10 12.18 4.13
C LYS A 159 -10.66 11.87 4.53
N TRP A 160 -9.86 11.47 3.57
CA TRP A 160 -8.42 11.39 3.67
C TRP A 160 -7.82 12.78 3.38
N ASP A 161 -6.73 13.14 4.05
CA ASP A 161 -6.04 14.40 3.72
C ASP A 161 -5.30 14.27 2.39
N VAL A 162 -4.69 13.11 2.12
CA VAL A 162 -3.96 12.81 0.89
C VAL A 162 -4.35 11.45 0.36
N ILE A 163 -4.60 11.35 -0.96
CA ILE A 163 -4.69 10.07 -1.68
C ILE A 163 -3.58 10.04 -2.74
N VAL A 164 -2.83 8.95 -2.78
CA VAL A 164 -1.80 8.71 -3.80
C VAL A 164 -2.22 7.53 -4.67
N VAL A 165 -2.26 7.73 -5.98
CA VAL A 165 -2.57 6.70 -6.98
C VAL A 165 -1.55 6.77 -8.11
N SER A 166 -1.38 5.68 -8.85
CA SER A 166 -0.59 5.67 -10.07
C SER A 166 -1.41 6.13 -11.28
N GLU A 167 -0.73 6.54 -12.35
CA GLU A 167 -1.35 6.88 -13.63
C GLU A 167 -2.15 5.70 -14.21
N ALA A 168 -1.68 4.46 -13.98
CA ALA A 168 -2.40 3.25 -14.37
C ALA A 168 -3.71 3.06 -13.59
N GLU A 169 -3.71 3.35 -12.29
CA GLU A 169 -4.90 3.26 -11.44
C GLU A 169 -5.91 4.36 -11.78
N ILE A 170 -5.46 5.59 -12.06
CA ILE A 170 -6.35 6.69 -12.43
C ILE A 170 -7.02 6.47 -13.80
N ALA A 171 -6.46 5.65 -14.66
CA ALA A 171 -7.11 5.26 -15.91
C ALA A 171 -8.40 4.44 -15.68
N THR A 172 -8.53 3.81 -14.52
CA THR A 172 -9.73 3.05 -14.11
C THR A 172 -10.62 3.81 -13.13
N LEU A 173 -10.08 4.83 -12.45
CA LEU A 173 -10.77 5.70 -11.51
C LEU A 173 -10.87 7.11 -12.10
N SER A 174 -11.95 7.83 -11.82
CA SER A 174 -12.00 9.24 -12.19
C SER A 174 -11.41 10.14 -11.11
N LEU A 175 -10.76 11.25 -11.53
CA LEU A 175 -10.26 12.26 -10.59
C LEU A 175 -11.41 12.87 -9.76
N GLU A 176 -12.60 13.04 -10.35
CA GLU A 176 -13.80 13.53 -9.67
C GLU A 176 -14.22 12.60 -8.55
N GLN A 177 -14.16 11.27 -8.75
CA GLN A 177 -14.45 10.30 -7.70
C GLN A 177 -13.45 10.41 -6.54
N LEU A 178 -12.16 10.55 -6.82
CA LEU A 178 -11.13 10.70 -5.77
C LEU A 178 -11.31 12.00 -4.97
N ARG A 179 -11.74 13.09 -5.61
CA ARG A 179 -12.05 14.37 -4.95
C ARG A 179 -13.19 14.28 -3.93
N LEU A 180 -14.05 13.30 -4.04
CA LEU A 180 -15.06 13.05 -3.00
C LEU A 180 -14.43 12.57 -1.69
N PHE A 181 -13.27 11.95 -1.76
CA PHE A 181 -12.60 11.31 -0.64
C PHE A 181 -11.36 12.05 -0.12
N SER A 182 -10.79 12.99 -0.89
CA SER A 182 -9.60 13.74 -0.48
C SER A 182 -9.53 15.10 -1.18
N GLU A 183 -8.93 16.09 -0.50
CA GLU A 183 -8.59 17.38 -1.11
C GLU A 183 -7.27 17.34 -1.88
N ILE A 184 -6.31 16.53 -1.43
CA ILE A 184 -5.00 16.39 -2.06
C ILE A 184 -4.91 15.04 -2.74
N ILE A 185 -4.70 15.05 -4.05
CA ILE A 185 -4.55 13.84 -4.86
C ILE A 185 -3.19 13.91 -5.55
N CYS A 186 -2.35 12.92 -5.28
CA CYS A 186 -1.05 12.75 -5.93
C CYS A 186 -1.15 11.60 -6.94
N ILE A 187 -0.86 11.88 -8.21
CA ILE A 187 -0.83 10.89 -9.28
C ILE A 187 0.63 10.64 -9.66
N THR A 188 1.15 9.45 -9.35
CA THR A 188 2.50 9.05 -9.70
C THR A 188 2.58 8.59 -11.15
N ARG A 189 3.69 8.95 -11.85
CA ARG A 189 3.88 8.75 -13.28
C ARG A 189 5.23 8.11 -13.62
N GLY A 190 5.72 7.25 -12.73
CA GLY A 190 7.01 6.59 -12.90
C GLY A 190 8.15 7.59 -13.12
N GLN A 191 8.91 7.44 -14.20
CA GLN A 191 10.05 8.31 -14.55
C GLN A 191 9.64 9.77 -14.81
N LEU A 192 8.36 10.03 -15.08
CA LEU A 192 7.84 11.39 -15.32
C LEU A 192 7.49 12.13 -14.01
N GLY A 193 7.78 11.52 -12.85
CA GLY A 193 7.54 12.13 -11.55
C GLY A 193 6.10 11.96 -11.07
N ALA A 194 5.49 13.03 -10.55
CA ALA A 194 4.13 13.02 -10.03
C ALA A 194 3.41 14.33 -10.35
N ARG A 195 2.09 14.26 -10.34
CA ARG A 195 1.19 15.42 -10.41
C ARG A 195 0.40 15.51 -9.12
N ILE A 196 0.29 16.72 -8.55
CA ILE A 196 -0.45 16.95 -7.33
C ILE A 196 -1.60 17.90 -7.62
N TRP A 197 -2.78 17.52 -7.14
CA TRP A 197 -4.00 18.32 -7.21
C TRP A 197 -4.43 18.67 -5.80
N LYS A 198 -4.79 19.95 -5.58
CA LYS A 198 -5.43 20.41 -4.36
C LYS A 198 -6.74 21.09 -4.72
N GLY A 199 -7.86 20.45 -4.39
CA GLY A 199 -9.16 20.89 -4.88
C GLY A 199 -9.23 20.87 -6.41
N ALA A 200 -9.48 22.01 -7.04
CA ALA A 200 -9.48 22.16 -8.50
C ALA A 200 -8.12 22.51 -9.09
N ASP A 201 -7.17 22.92 -8.25
CA ASP A 201 -5.88 23.45 -8.68
C ASP A 201 -4.86 22.35 -8.88
N PHE A 202 -4.03 22.53 -9.90
CA PHE A 202 -2.83 21.73 -10.15
C PHE A 202 -1.63 22.45 -9.53
N ILE A 203 -0.83 21.69 -8.76
CA ILE A 203 0.36 22.21 -8.04
C ILE A 203 1.61 21.55 -8.63
#